data_03889e3d9ba5bd3dbbdf4c4621d425fd
#
_entry.id   03889e3d9ba5bd3dbbdf4c4621d425fd
#
_cell.length_a   1.000
_cell.length_b   1.000
_cell.length_c   1.000
_cell.angle_alpha   90.00
_cell.angle_beta   90.00
_cell.angle_gamma   90.00
#
_symmetry.space_group_name_H-M   'P 1'
#
loop_
_entity.id
_entity.type
_entity.pdbx_description
1 polymer ?
#
loop_
_entity_poly.entity_id
_entity_poly.type
_entity_poly.pdbx_seq_one_letter_code
_entity_poly.pdbx_strand_id
1 'polypeptide(L)'
;MLPTLDARLSAAAELVRPGEPVADIGCDHGKLTAVLAASGKYPKVIGADLRPGPLAKAEQTLEYAGCKDRAELRLGDGLSVLSPGEVSTIVLAGVSAQTTWEIIGKAPWVSAPGGPRLVMVPATRHSDPVSYTHLRAHETE
;
A
#
# COMPACT_ATOMS: atom_id res chain seq x y z
N MET A 1 -14.46 10.40 -10.03
CA MET A 1 -13.37 11.40 -9.89
C MET A 1 -12.25 10.86 -9.02
N LEU A 2 -11.02 11.03 -9.49
CA LEU A 2 -9.88 10.56 -8.74
C LEU A 2 -9.52 11.47 -7.58
N PRO A 3 -9.13 10.92 -6.44
CA PRO A 3 -8.64 11.75 -5.34
C PRO A 3 -7.28 12.36 -5.69
N THR A 4 -6.99 13.49 -5.06
CA THR A 4 -5.69 14.13 -5.19
C THR A 4 -4.73 13.49 -4.19
N LEU A 5 -3.55 13.07 -4.65
CA LEU A 5 -2.54 12.50 -3.79
C LEU A 5 -1.60 13.59 -3.30
N ASP A 6 -1.21 13.51 -2.03
CA ASP A 6 -0.14 14.36 -1.52
C ASP A 6 1.22 13.86 -2.05
N ALA A 7 2.29 14.58 -1.71
CA ALA A 7 3.62 14.25 -2.22
C ALA A 7 4.06 12.84 -1.83
N ARG A 8 3.73 12.40 -0.61
CA ARG A 8 4.12 11.07 -0.15
C ARG A 8 3.42 9.98 -0.93
N LEU A 9 2.11 10.11 -1.10
CA LEU A 9 1.34 9.11 -1.83
C LEU A 9 1.69 9.10 -3.30
N SER A 10 1.96 10.27 -3.88
CA SER A 10 2.43 10.36 -5.27
C SER A 10 3.75 9.65 -5.46
N ALA A 11 4.69 9.85 -4.53
CA ALA A 11 5.98 9.18 -4.59
C ALA A 11 5.82 7.66 -4.48
N ALA A 12 4.93 7.21 -3.58
CA ALA A 12 4.66 5.79 -3.44
C ALA A 12 4.09 5.21 -4.74
N ALA A 13 3.14 5.90 -5.35
CA ALA A 13 2.52 5.44 -6.58
C ALA A 13 3.55 5.25 -7.70
N GLU A 14 4.52 6.16 -7.79
CA GLU A 14 5.55 6.09 -8.81
C GLU A 14 6.49 4.89 -8.64
N LEU A 15 6.61 4.38 -7.43
CA LEU A 15 7.49 3.25 -7.15
C LEU A 15 6.83 1.89 -7.36
N VAL A 16 5.52 1.85 -7.58
CA VAL A 16 4.82 0.60 -7.82
C VAL A 16 4.97 0.21 -9.29
N ARG A 17 5.44 -1.00 -9.52
CA ARG A 17 5.66 -1.49 -10.89
C ARG A 17 4.35 -1.84 -11.58
N PRO A 18 4.09 -1.25 -12.76
CA PRO A 18 2.94 -1.66 -13.54
C PRO A 18 3.01 -3.13 -13.94
N GLY A 19 1.87 -3.76 -14.11
CA GLY A 19 1.79 -5.14 -14.58
C GLY A 19 1.85 -6.18 -13.47
N GLU A 20 2.07 -5.77 -12.23
CA GLU A 20 2.19 -6.68 -11.09
C GLU A 20 1.13 -6.37 -10.03
N PRO A 21 0.69 -7.38 -9.27
CA PRO A 21 -0.28 -7.13 -8.20
C PRO A 21 0.34 -6.35 -7.04
N VAL A 22 -0.45 -5.47 -6.43
CA VAL A 22 0.01 -4.55 -5.40
C VAL A 22 -0.97 -4.51 -4.23
N ALA A 23 -0.43 -4.35 -3.02
CA ALA A 23 -1.22 -4.15 -1.82
C ALA A 23 -0.84 -2.84 -1.15
N ASP A 24 -1.84 -2.06 -0.79
CA ASP A 24 -1.72 -0.81 -0.06
C ASP A 24 -2.13 -1.08 1.38
N ILE A 25 -1.15 -1.29 2.25
CA ILE A 25 -1.37 -1.69 3.64
C ILE A 25 -1.44 -0.45 4.52
N GLY A 26 -2.53 -0.34 5.29
CA GLY A 26 -2.84 0.90 5.99
C GLY A 26 -3.42 1.90 5.01
N CYS A 27 -4.36 1.47 4.19
CA CYS A 27 -4.86 2.28 3.07
C CYS A 27 -5.69 3.49 3.51
N ASP A 28 -6.06 3.57 4.78
CA ASP A 28 -6.82 4.69 5.34
C ASP A 28 -8.09 4.94 4.51
N HIS A 29 -8.27 6.15 3.99
CA HIS A 29 -9.44 6.49 3.19
C HIS A 29 -9.35 6.03 1.74
N GLY A 30 -8.32 5.28 1.39
CA GLY A 30 -8.22 4.61 0.10
C GLY A 30 -7.81 5.49 -1.07
N LYS A 31 -7.22 6.65 -0.83
CA LYS A 31 -6.83 7.55 -1.92
C LYS A 31 -5.82 6.91 -2.86
N LEU A 32 -4.76 6.32 -2.31
CA LEU A 32 -3.76 5.65 -3.14
C LEU A 32 -4.34 4.40 -3.79
N THR A 33 -5.09 3.61 -3.03
CA THR A 33 -5.75 2.43 -3.58
C THR A 33 -6.60 2.79 -4.79
N ALA A 34 -7.38 3.89 -4.70
CA ALA A 34 -8.24 4.32 -5.79
C ALA A 34 -7.45 4.73 -7.02
N VAL A 35 -6.36 5.48 -6.83
CA VAL A 35 -5.53 5.91 -7.96
C VAL A 35 -4.89 4.70 -8.65
N LEU A 36 -4.38 3.75 -7.89
CA LEU A 36 -3.80 2.53 -8.44
C LEU A 36 -4.85 1.72 -9.20
N ALA A 37 -6.03 1.53 -8.61
CA ALA A 37 -7.08 0.74 -9.23
C ALA A 37 -7.62 1.41 -10.50
N ALA A 38 -7.82 2.72 -10.46
CA ALA A 38 -8.36 3.45 -11.61
C ALA A 38 -7.39 3.51 -12.77
N SER A 39 -6.10 3.38 -12.53
CA SER A 39 -5.10 3.45 -13.59
C SER A 39 -5.19 2.30 -14.58
N GLY A 40 -5.71 1.15 -14.15
CA GLY A 40 -5.78 -0.03 -15.00
C GLY A 40 -4.44 -0.69 -15.26
N LYS A 41 -3.38 -0.28 -14.56
CA LYS A 41 -2.02 -0.76 -14.80
C LYS A 41 -1.65 -1.99 -13.99
N TYR A 42 -2.51 -2.43 -13.08
CA TYR A 42 -2.19 -3.51 -12.15
C TYR A 42 -3.24 -4.61 -12.25
N PRO A 43 -2.83 -5.88 -12.33
CA PRO A 43 -3.79 -6.99 -12.43
C PRO A 43 -4.61 -7.18 -11.17
N LYS A 44 -4.09 -6.73 -10.02
CA LYS A 44 -4.80 -6.84 -8.75
C LYS A 44 -4.34 -5.71 -7.85
N VAL A 45 -5.29 -5.02 -7.22
CA VAL A 45 -5.02 -3.97 -6.26
C VAL A 45 -5.77 -4.31 -4.97
N ILE A 46 -5.04 -4.41 -3.86
CA ILE A 46 -5.63 -4.70 -2.56
C ILE A 46 -5.38 -3.50 -1.67
N GLY A 47 -6.42 -3.02 -1.00
CA GLY A 47 -6.30 -2.01 0.04
C GLY A 47 -6.71 -2.64 1.35
N ALA A 48 -5.93 -2.43 2.39
CA ALA A 48 -6.23 -3.02 3.70
C ALA A 48 -6.02 -2.03 4.82
N ASP A 49 -6.84 -2.13 5.84
CA ASP A 49 -6.69 -1.32 7.04
C ASP A 49 -7.13 -2.13 8.25
N LEU A 50 -6.57 -1.79 9.39
CA LEU A 50 -6.91 -2.41 10.66
C LEU A 50 -8.25 -1.92 11.16
N ARG A 51 -8.65 -0.71 10.79
CA ARG A 51 -9.82 -0.04 11.35
C ARG A 51 -10.99 -0.04 10.37
N PRO A 52 -12.19 -0.43 10.82
CA PRO A 52 -13.34 -0.48 9.92
C PRO A 52 -13.83 0.90 9.45
N GLY A 53 -13.66 1.95 10.29
CA GLY A 53 -14.09 3.29 9.91
C GLY A 53 -13.38 3.82 8.67
N PRO A 54 -12.05 3.91 8.68
CA PRO A 54 -11.32 4.32 7.48
C PRO A 54 -11.58 3.41 6.29
N LEU A 55 -11.72 2.11 6.51
CA LEU A 55 -11.95 1.17 5.40
C LEU A 55 -13.31 1.42 4.73
N ALA A 56 -14.33 1.79 5.52
CA ALA A 56 -15.63 2.16 4.94
C ALA A 56 -15.51 3.40 4.07
N LYS A 57 -14.69 4.37 4.50
CA LYS A 57 -14.44 5.55 3.68
C LYS A 57 -13.64 5.23 2.44
N ALA A 58 -12.74 4.25 2.52
CA ALA A 58 -12.00 3.77 1.35
C ALA A 58 -12.97 3.21 0.31
N GLU A 59 -13.98 2.46 0.75
CA GLU A 59 -14.99 1.95 -0.17
C GLU A 59 -15.71 3.09 -0.88
N GLN A 60 -16.08 4.14 -0.15
CA GLN A 60 -16.72 5.31 -0.76
C GLN A 60 -15.81 6.00 -1.75
N THR A 61 -14.52 6.10 -1.43
CA THR A 61 -13.53 6.69 -2.32
C THR A 61 -13.44 5.92 -3.63
N LEU A 62 -13.41 4.59 -3.55
CA LEU A 62 -13.37 3.73 -4.73
C LEU A 62 -14.65 3.87 -5.57
N GLU A 63 -15.79 3.95 -4.92
CA GLU A 63 -17.07 4.13 -5.62
C GLU A 63 -17.08 5.47 -6.34
N TYR A 64 -16.67 6.53 -5.67
CA TYR A 64 -16.64 7.87 -6.24
C TYR A 64 -15.67 7.97 -7.42
N ALA A 65 -14.57 7.24 -7.35
CA ALA A 65 -13.59 7.18 -8.44
C ALA A 65 -14.00 6.24 -9.58
N GLY A 66 -15.07 5.47 -9.39
CA GLY A 66 -15.56 4.56 -10.43
C GLY A 66 -14.71 3.31 -10.58
N CYS A 67 -13.96 2.92 -9.57
CA CYS A 67 -13.04 1.79 -9.67
C CYS A 67 -13.23 0.73 -8.58
N LYS A 68 -14.38 0.72 -7.92
CA LYS A 68 -14.63 -0.20 -6.84
C LYS A 68 -14.48 -1.67 -7.26
N ASP A 69 -14.81 -1.98 -8.49
CA ASP A 69 -14.72 -3.33 -9.02
C ASP A 69 -13.29 -3.74 -9.40
N ARG A 70 -12.33 -2.82 -9.30
CA ARG A 70 -10.93 -3.09 -9.64
C ARG A 70 -10.02 -3.22 -8.43
N ALA A 71 -10.56 -3.09 -7.23
CA ALA A 71 -9.80 -3.18 -5.99
C ALA A 71 -10.54 -4.06 -5.01
N GLU A 72 -9.77 -4.73 -4.17
CA GLU A 72 -10.31 -5.54 -3.08
C GLU A 72 -9.91 -4.88 -1.77
N LEU A 73 -10.88 -4.64 -0.88
CA LEU A 73 -10.61 -4.08 0.44
C LEU A 73 -10.65 -5.20 1.48
N ARG A 74 -9.70 -5.18 2.39
CA ARG A 74 -9.58 -6.19 3.45
C ARG A 74 -9.41 -5.51 4.81
N LEU A 75 -10.16 -6.00 5.79
CA LEU A 75 -10.01 -5.55 7.18
C LEU A 75 -9.10 -6.53 7.90
N GLY A 76 -8.04 -6.03 8.51
CA GLY A 76 -7.15 -6.89 9.28
C GLY A 76 -5.87 -6.18 9.69
N ASP A 77 -5.06 -6.89 10.46
CA ASP A 77 -3.86 -6.35 11.08
C ASP A 77 -2.63 -6.56 10.16
N GLY A 78 -2.17 -5.46 9.59
CA GLY A 78 -0.92 -5.46 8.84
C GLY A 78 -0.93 -6.44 7.68
N LEU A 79 0.14 -7.22 7.60
CA LEU A 79 0.33 -8.16 6.51
C LEU A 79 -0.39 -9.49 6.69
N SER A 80 -1.11 -9.65 7.81
CA SER A 80 -1.91 -10.87 8.04
C SER A 80 -3.03 -11.03 7.01
N VAL A 81 -3.39 -9.94 6.33
CA VAL A 81 -4.44 -9.97 5.31
C VAL A 81 -3.95 -10.55 3.99
N LEU A 82 -2.65 -10.78 3.84
CA LEU A 82 -2.06 -11.26 2.60
C LEU A 82 -1.49 -12.66 2.78
N SER A 83 -1.50 -13.42 1.69
CA SER A 83 -0.80 -14.70 1.62
C SER A 83 0.56 -14.50 0.95
N PRO A 84 1.58 -15.29 1.34
CA PRO A 84 2.86 -15.23 0.65
C PRO A 84 2.69 -15.44 -0.86
N GLY A 85 3.31 -14.57 -1.66
CA GLY A 85 3.23 -14.67 -3.12
C GLY A 85 1.99 -14.07 -3.73
N GLU A 86 1.07 -13.54 -2.94
CA GLU A 86 -0.17 -12.97 -3.46
C GLU A 86 0.05 -11.66 -4.20
N VAL A 87 0.99 -10.85 -3.74
CA VAL A 87 1.31 -9.57 -4.38
C VAL A 87 2.81 -9.47 -4.61
N SER A 88 3.19 -8.64 -5.58
CA SER A 88 4.60 -8.40 -5.90
C SER A 88 5.14 -7.13 -5.27
N THR A 89 4.25 -6.22 -4.87
CA THR A 89 4.64 -4.98 -4.18
C THR A 89 3.71 -4.74 -3.00
N ILE A 90 4.30 -4.37 -1.87
CA ILE A 90 3.56 -3.96 -0.69
C ILE A 90 3.91 -2.51 -0.40
N VAL A 91 2.89 -1.66 -0.32
CA VAL A 91 3.07 -0.24 -0.01
C VAL A 91 2.68 -0.02 1.45
N LEU A 92 3.56 0.65 2.19
CA LEU A 92 3.32 1.04 3.58
C LEU A 92 3.55 2.55 3.65
N ALA A 93 2.52 3.31 3.31
CA ALA A 93 2.61 4.77 3.27
C ALA A 93 1.77 5.38 4.40
N GLY A 94 2.35 6.37 5.07
CA GLY A 94 1.62 7.09 6.12
C GLY A 94 1.63 6.44 7.49
N VAL A 95 2.36 5.35 7.68
CA VAL A 95 2.57 4.76 9.01
C VAL A 95 3.97 5.13 9.48
N SER A 96 4.17 5.17 10.80
CA SER A 96 5.48 5.51 11.34
C SER A 96 6.50 4.44 10.97
N ALA A 97 7.78 4.83 10.98
CA ALA A 97 8.85 3.87 10.69
C ALA A 97 8.82 2.69 11.66
N GLN A 98 8.58 2.98 12.94
CA GLN A 98 8.53 1.93 13.95
C GLN A 98 7.39 0.95 13.67
N THR A 99 6.20 1.47 13.37
CA THR A 99 5.04 0.63 13.05
C THR A 99 5.31 -0.21 11.80
N THR A 100 5.96 0.39 10.81
CA THR A 100 6.33 -0.31 9.60
C THR A 100 7.21 -1.52 9.91
N TRP A 101 8.24 -1.33 10.72
CA TRP A 101 9.13 -2.43 11.08
C TRP A 101 8.44 -3.51 11.91
N GLU A 102 7.49 -3.11 12.77
CA GLU A 102 6.70 -4.07 13.53
C GLU A 102 5.83 -4.92 12.62
N ILE A 103 5.20 -4.29 11.63
CA ILE A 103 4.37 -5.00 10.65
C ILE A 103 5.20 -6.01 9.87
N ILE A 104 6.35 -5.58 9.37
CA ILE A 104 7.25 -6.44 8.60
C ILE A 104 7.77 -7.60 9.47
N GLY A 105 8.08 -7.34 10.73
CA GLY A 105 8.60 -8.35 11.63
C GLY A 105 7.64 -9.50 11.89
N LYS A 106 6.33 -9.26 11.73
CA LYS A 106 5.32 -10.30 11.91
C LYS A 106 5.08 -11.14 10.66
N ALA A 107 5.76 -10.82 9.57
CA ALA A 107 5.55 -11.52 8.30
C ALA A 107 6.89 -11.94 7.71
N PRO A 108 7.51 -13.00 8.26
CA PRO A 108 8.85 -13.42 7.80
C PRO A 108 8.95 -13.72 6.31
N TRP A 109 7.85 -14.09 5.67
CA TRP A 109 7.87 -14.39 4.23
C TRP A 109 8.22 -13.16 3.39
N VAL A 110 8.03 -11.96 3.93
CA VAL A 110 8.36 -10.73 3.22
C VAL A 110 9.86 -10.61 3.00
N SER A 111 10.65 -11.05 3.97
CA SER A 111 12.12 -10.98 3.91
C SER A 111 12.76 -12.22 3.28
N ALA A 112 11.96 -13.22 2.93
CA ALA A 112 12.48 -14.43 2.32
C ALA A 112 12.89 -14.17 0.86
N PRO A 113 13.82 -14.96 0.31
CA PRO A 113 14.17 -14.85 -1.10
C PRO A 113 12.92 -14.99 -1.98
N GLY A 114 12.80 -14.12 -2.98
CA GLY A 114 11.62 -14.10 -3.83
C GLY A 114 10.44 -13.34 -3.24
N GLY A 115 10.63 -12.70 -2.09
CA GLY A 115 9.58 -11.90 -1.46
C GLY A 115 9.22 -10.66 -2.26
N PRO A 116 8.16 -9.96 -1.85
CA PRO A 116 7.69 -8.78 -2.56
C PRO A 116 8.62 -7.58 -2.40
N ARG A 117 8.47 -6.63 -3.30
CA ARG A 117 9.09 -5.33 -3.13
C ARG A 117 8.35 -4.59 -2.02
N LEU A 118 9.10 -3.82 -1.25
CA LEU A 118 8.51 -2.99 -0.21
C LEU A 118 8.70 -1.52 -0.59
N VAL A 119 7.60 -0.79 -0.64
CA VAL A 119 7.60 0.65 -0.86
C VAL A 119 7.17 1.28 0.46
N MET A 120 8.11 1.89 1.15
CA MET A 120 7.86 2.44 2.48
C MET A 120 8.00 3.96 2.44
N VAL A 121 6.93 4.65 2.82
CA VAL A 121 6.91 6.10 2.87
C VAL A 121 6.47 6.49 4.28
N PRO A 122 7.42 6.65 5.21
CA PRO A 122 7.08 6.92 6.60
C PRO A 122 6.32 8.22 6.76
N ALA A 123 5.42 8.25 7.72
CA ALA A 123 4.75 9.48 8.09
C ALA A 123 5.79 10.44 8.68
N THR A 124 5.75 11.70 8.27
CA THR A 124 6.64 12.72 8.81
C THR A 124 5.81 13.84 9.42
N ARG A 125 6.41 14.53 10.39
CA ARG A 125 5.79 15.68 11.00
C ARG A 125 6.20 16.98 10.34
N HIS A 126 7.14 16.91 9.43
CA HIS A 126 7.73 18.11 8.84
C HIS A 126 7.20 18.31 7.44
N SER A 127 7.20 19.58 7.05
CA SER A 127 6.89 19.93 5.66
C SER A 127 8.08 19.75 4.74
N ASP A 128 9.17 19.20 5.25
CA ASP A 128 10.36 18.93 4.48
C ASP A 128 10.10 17.96 3.34
N PRO A 129 10.97 17.93 2.35
CA PRO A 129 10.85 16.95 1.29
C PRO A 129 10.68 15.57 1.85
N VAL A 130 9.80 14.82 1.24
CA VAL A 130 9.47 13.48 1.70
C VAL A 130 10.66 12.57 1.58
N SER A 131 10.99 11.90 2.69
CA SER A 131 11.99 10.87 2.72
C SER A 131 11.28 9.52 2.59
N TYR A 132 11.66 8.72 1.62
CA TYR A 132 11.05 7.42 1.43
C TYR A 132 12.11 6.40 1.06
N THR A 133 11.78 5.13 1.31
CA THR A 133 12.67 4.02 1.08
C THR A 133 12.00 3.02 0.18
N HIS A 134 12.76 2.49 -0.77
CA HIS A 134 12.31 1.46 -1.68
C HIS A 134 13.24 0.26 -1.51
N LEU A 135 12.67 -0.84 -1.05
CA LEU A 135 13.43 -2.06 -0.79
C LEU A 135 12.84 -3.26 -1.51
N ARG A 136 13.72 -4.15 -1.94
CA ARG A 136 13.34 -5.53 -2.23
C ARG A 136 13.93 -6.37 -1.12
N ALA A 137 13.09 -7.15 -0.45
CA ALA A 137 13.53 -7.87 0.72
C ALA A 137 14.74 -8.77 0.45
N HIS A 138 14.79 -9.41 -0.72
CA HIS A 138 15.86 -10.31 -1.08
C HIS A 138 17.13 -9.60 -1.58
N GLU A 139 17.13 -8.29 -1.63
CA GLU A 139 18.27 -7.51 -2.08
C GLU A 139 18.99 -6.82 -0.93
N THR A 140 18.58 -7.08 0.30
CA THR A 140 19.14 -6.39 1.46
C THR A 140 20.24 -7.17 2.14
N GLU A 141 20.83 -8.11 1.47
CA GLU A 141 21.93 -8.86 2.03
C GLU A 141 23.25 -8.08 2.05
#